data_5620d7a6fb561113e98c5567d5da7fc0
#
_entry.id   5620d7a6fb561113e98c5567d5da7fc0
#
_cell.length_a   1.000
_cell.length_b   1.000
_cell.length_c   1.000
_cell.angle_alpha   90.00
_cell.angle_beta   90.00
_cell.angle_gamma   90.00
#
_symmetry.space_group_name_H-M   'P 1'
#
loop_
_entity.id
_entity.type
_entity.pdbx_description
1 polymer ?
#
loop_
_entity_poly.entity_id
_entity_poly.type
_entity_poly.pdbx_seq_one_letter_code
_entity_poly.pdbx_strand_id
1 'polypeptide(L)' 'MAIYRTLYYGDVTVGVGGRITIPQEIRDDLGLEEGDVLTVRVEEAPNNVRQMVLWRAETQSDE' A
#
# COMPACT_ATOMS: atom_id res chain seq x y z
N MET A 1 11.37 19.22 -4.89
CA MET A 1 11.71 17.81 -4.63
C MET A 1 10.89 17.29 -3.47
N ALA A 2 10.26 16.16 -3.68
CA ALA A 2 9.42 15.58 -2.63
C ALA A 2 10.29 14.73 -1.72
N ILE A 3 10.12 14.92 -0.43
CA ILE A 3 10.85 14.12 0.55
C ILE A 3 9.81 13.31 1.31
N TYR A 4 9.96 12.00 1.27
CA TYR A 4 9.02 11.11 1.91
C TYR A 4 9.50 10.78 3.31
N ARG A 5 8.57 10.73 4.23
CA ARG A 5 8.84 10.35 5.60
C ARG A 5 8.26 8.97 5.82
N THR A 6 8.99 8.16 6.56
CA THR A 6 8.47 6.87 6.94
C THR A 6 7.59 7.05 8.18
N LEU A 7 6.31 6.75 8.02
CA LEU A 7 5.36 6.86 9.13
C LEU A 7 5.07 5.51 9.75
N TYR A 8 5.41 4.44 9.07
CA TYR A 8 5.21 3.09 9.58
C TYR A 8 6.28 2.20 8.99
N TYR A 9 6.81 1.33 9.80
CA TYR A 9 7.80 0.36 9.36
C TYR A 9 7.50 -0.97 10.03
N GLY A 10 7.40 -2.00 9.23
CA GLY A 10 7.12 -3.32 9.74
C GLY A 10 7.11 -4.32 8.62
N ASP A 11 6.88 -5.56 8.98
CA ASP A 11 6.84 -6.64 8.01
C ASP A 11 5.47 -7.26 8.01
N VAL A 12 5.10 -7.82 6.85
CA VAL A 12 3.91 -8.63 6.74
C VAL A 12 4.32 -9.94 6.09
N THR A 13 3.57 -10.99 6.38
CA THR A 13 3.87 -12.29 5.84
C THR A 13 2.84 -12.62 4.76
N VAL A 14 3.34 -13.08 3.62
CA VAL A 14 2.45 -13.50 2.56
C VAL A 14 1.88 -14.86 2.92
N GLY A 15 0.57 -14.95 2.98
CA GLY A 15 -0.10 -16.17 3.36
C GLY A 15 -0.52 -17.00 2.17
N VAL A 16 -1.36 -17.96 2.45
CA VAL A 16 -1.85 -18.87 1.43
C VAL A 16 -2.61 -18.09 0.37
N GLY A 17 -2.33 -18.40 -0.88
CA GLY A 17 -3.00 -17.72 -1.98
C GLY A 17 -2.44 -16.35 -2.28
N GLY A 18 -1.29 -16.01 -1.68
CA GLY A 18 -0.68 -14.71 -1.97
C GLY A 18 -1.30 -13.56 -1.20
N ARG A 19 -1.94 -13.84 -0.08
CA ARG A 19 -2.66 -12.82 0.67
C ARG A 19 -1.80 -12.26 1.78
N ILE A 20 -2.00 -10.99 2.07
CA ILE A 20 -1.38 -10.36 3.23
C ILE A 20 -2.47 -9.66 4.03
N THR A 21 -2.20 -9.50 5.32
CA THR A 21 -3.07 -8.71 6.18
C THR A 21 -2.43 -7.36 6.35
N ILE A 22 -3.19 -6.33 6.04
CA ILE A 22 -2.69 -4.97 6.23
C ILE A 22 -2.77 -4.66 7.71
N PRO A 23 -1.66 -4.28 8.32
CA PRO A 23 -1.65 -4.00 9.76
C PRO A 23 -2.67 -2.94 10.16
N GLN A 24 -3.18 -3.09 11.37
CA GLN A 24 -4.21 -2.18 11.86
C GLN A 24 -3.75 -0.74 11.83
N GLU A 25 -2.50 -0.50 12.17
CA GLU A 25 -2.00 0.87 12.21
C GLU A 25 -2.05 1.53 10.84
N ILE A 26 -1.77 0.76 9.81
CA ILE A 26 -1.83 1.29 8.45
C ILE A 26 -3.28 1.54 8.07
N ARG A 27 -4.15 0.60 8.39
CA ARG A 27 -5.56 0.76 8.07
C ARG A 27 -6.13 2.01 8.72
N ASP A 28 -5.75 2.25 9.97
CA ASP A 28 -6.24 3.42 10.69
C ASP A 28 -5.69 4.70 10.09
N ASP A 29 -4.41 4.69 9.77
CA ASP A 29 -3.77 5.90 9.25
C ASP A 29 -4.33 6.29 7.89
N LEU A 30 -4.57 5.31 7.04
CA LEU A 30 -5.07 5.57 5.70
C LEU A 30 -6.58 5.53 5.60
N GLY A 31 -7.26 5.20 6.68
CA GLY A 31 -8.71 5.15 6.66
C GLY A 31 -9.24 4.01 5.81
N LEU A 32 -8.54 2.89 5.79
CA LEU A 32 -8.95 1.76 4.96
C LEU A 32 -10.03 0.97 5.65
N GLU A 33 -11.05 0.62 4.88
CA GLU A 33 -12.16 -0.15 5.39
C GLU A 33 -12.44 -1.31 4.46
N GLU A 34 -13.16 -2.27 4.98
CA GLU A 34 -13.52 -3.43 4.19
C GLU A 34 -14.24 -2.99 2.93
N GLY A 35 -13.80 -3.53 1.81
CA GLY A 35 -14.39 -3.18 0.52
C GLY A 35 -13.66 -2.06 -0.21
N ASP A 36 -12.75 -1.40 0.47
CA ASP A 36 -11.99 -0.35 -0.20
C ASP A 36 -11.09 -0.96 -1.25
N VAL A 37 -10.85 -0.20 -2.30
CA VAL A 37 -10.03 -0.63 -3.41
C VAL A 37 -8.67 0.05 -3.31
N LEU A 38 -7.63 -0.74 -3.46
CA LEU A 38 -6.27 -0.22 -3.43
C LEU A 38 -5.67 -0.31 -4.81
N THR A 39 -4.90 0.69 -5.14
CA THR A 39 -4.11 0.68 -6.37
C THR A 39 -2.73 0.16 -6.04
N VAL A 40 -2.23 -0.74 -6.87
CA VAL A 40 -0.95 -1.38 -6.64
C VAL A 40 -0.05 -1.10 -7.82
N ARG A 41 1.19 -0.75 -7.52
CA ARG A 41 2.16 -0.50 -8.56
C ARG A 41 3.47 -1.19 -8.20
N VAL A 42 4.09 -1.84 -9.18
CA VAL A 42 5.41 -2.44 -8.99
C VAL A 42 6.41 -1.51 -9.67
N GLU A 43 7.43 -1.15 -8.94
CA GLU A 43 8.45 -0.25 -9.45
C GLU A 43 9.81 -0.90 -9.34
N GLU A 44 10.65 -0.61 -10.29
CA GLU A 44 12.01 -1.12 -10.29
C GLU A 44 12.98 0.02 -10.06
N ALA A 45 13.81 -0.12 -9.05
CA ALA A 45 14.83 0.87 -8.75
C ALA A 45 16.04 0.67 -9.66
N PRO A 46 16.94 1.66 -9.73
CA PRO A 46 18.12 1.53 -10.60
C PRO A 46 19.00 0.33 -10.27
N ASN A 47 18.93 -0.17 -9.03
CA ASN A 47 19.74 -1.32 -8.66
C ASN A 47 19.01 -2.63 -8.95
N ASN A 48 17.95 -2.58 -9.74
CA ASN A 48 17.17 -3.74 -10.14
C ASN A 48 16.34 -4.35 -9.02
N VAL A 49 16.24 -3.66 -7.92
CA VAL A 49 15.34 -4.11 -6.84
C VAL A 49 13.95 -3.64 -7.18
N ARG A 50 12.99 -4.54 -7.08
CA ARG A 50 11.61 -4.20 -7.36
C ARG A 50 10.84 -4.11 -6.07
N GLN A 51 9.89 -3.19 -6.04
CA GLN A 51 9.10 -2.98 -4.85
C GLN A 51 7.66 -2.72 -5.25
N MET A 52 6.79 -2.95 -4.30
CA MET A 52 5.37 -2.77 -4.51
C MET A 52 4.92 -1.57 -3.71
N VAL A 53 4.14 -0.72 -4.35
CA VAL A 53 3.60 0.47 -3.72
C VAL A 53 2.09 0.35 -3.77
N LEU A 54 1.45 0.59 -2.64
CA LEU A 54 0.00 0.53 -2.56
C LEU A 54 -0.53 1.82 -2.01
N TRP A 55 -1.69 2.23 -2.50
CA TRP A 55 -2.38 3.36 -1.92
C TRP A 55 -3.87 3.20 -2.20
N ARG A 56 -4.65 3.93 -1.43
CA ARG A 56 -6.08 3.87 -1.58
C ARG A 56 -6.47 4.50 -2.89
N ALA A 57 -7.23 3.77 -3.69
CA ALA A 57 -7.66 4.29 -4.97
C ALA A 57 -8.58 5.47 -4.76
N GLU A 58 -8.36 6.53 -5.54
CA GLU A 58 -9.24 7.65 -5.47
C GLU A 58 -10.53 7.31 -6.14
N THR A 59 -11.62 7.62 -5.47
CA THR A 59 -12.91 7.45 -6.08
C THR A 59 -13.13 8.61 -7.02
N GLN A 60 -13.37 8.28 -8.26
CA GLN A 60 -13.70 9.30 -9.18
C GLN A 60 -15.04 9.77 -8.84
N SER A 61 -15.11 10.96 -8.39
CA SER A 61 -16.36 11.47 -8.07
C SER A 61 -17.02 11.93 -9.29
N ASP A 62 -17.90 11.30 -9.70
CA ASP A 62 -18.47 11.71 -10.80
C ASP A 62 -19.40 12.56 -10.69
N GLU A 63 -19.35 12.98 -10.39
CA GLU A 63 -20.14 13.65 -10.17
C GLU A 63 -20.52 14.02 -10.74
#